data_7a088754b961a46afa789b7c26d83fa9
#
_entry.id   7a088754b961a46afa789b7c26d83fa9
#
_cell.length_a   1.000
_cell.length_b   1.000
_cell.length_c   1.000
_cell.angle_alpha   90.00
_cell.angle_beta   90.00
_cell.angle_gamma   90.00
#
_symmetry.space_group_name_H-M   'P 1'
#
loop_
_entity.id
_entity.type
_entity.pdbx_description
1 polymer ?
#
loop_
_entity_poly.entity_id
_entity_poly.type
_entity_poly.pdbx_seq_one_letter_code
_entity_poly.pdbx_strand_id
1 'polypeptide(L)'
;MSCVAKLKGFYAEKHGVTEVEIEKESGKVTLSTNQKLPEAKLSEGLAEKYTLRASPVFSENAEVSKWKQLYPLYLIGAYLFSFSGYRWTTSSLEDAMLDFMGGFFLVFSFFKFLDLKGFAPSFAMYDPIAKKLPFYGKVYPFLEVLLGALLIARFEVQILLYITLVILGSTTLGVIRSLLDKRQIQCACLGTALKLPMTEATFIENAVMLAMTFYMLF
;
A
#
# COMPACT_ATOMS: atom_id res chain seq x y z
N MET A 1 15.69 -37.50 -11.18
CA MET A 1 15.95 -36.05 -11.33
C MET A 1 14.69 -35.28 -11.02
N SER A 2 14.76 -34.24 -10.16
CA SER A 2 13.58 -33.43 -9.82
C SER A 2 13.14 -32.56 -11.02
N CYS A 3 11.83 -32.22 -11.13
CA CYS A 3 11.33 -31.36 -12.19
C CYS A 3 12.09 -30.02 -12.26
N VAL A 4 12.53 -29.51 -11.12
CA VAL A 4 13.33 -28.28 -11.00
C VAL A 4 14.68 -28.41 -11.70
N ALA A 5 15.38 -29.58 -11.51
CA ALA A 5 16.69 -29.81 -12.14
C ALA A 5 16.58 -29.89 -13.68
N LYS A 6 15.49 -30.48 -14.20
CA LYS A 6 15.25 -30.56 -15.65
C LYS A 6 14.96 -29.16 -16.26
N LEU A 7 14.14 -28.35 -15.61
CA LEU A 7 13.85 -26.99 -16.07
C LEU A 7 15.07 -26.07 -15.98
N LYS A 8 15.85 -26.22 -14.90
CA LYS A 8 17.08 -25.43 -14.72
C LYS A 8 18.12 -25.76 -15.80
N GLY A 9 18.30 -27.06 -16.14
CA GLY A 9 19.14 -27.46 -17.26
C GLY A 9 18.64 -26.94 -18.62
N PHE A 10 17.35 -27.09 -18.86
CA PHE A 10 16.74 -26.62 -20.12
C PHE A 10 16.94 -25.12 -20.40
N TYR A 11 16.78 -24.27 -19.38
CA TYR A 11 16.97 -22.83 -19.56
C TYR A 11 18.44 -22.40 -19.50
N ALA A 12 19.31 -23.12 -18.77
CA ALA A 12 20.74 -22.83 -18.74
C ALA A 12 21.44 -23.09 -20.09
N GLU A 13 20.90 -23.98 -20.92
CA GLU A 13 21.42 -24.29 -22.26
C GLU A 13 20.95 -23.27 -23.32
N LYS A 14 19.98 -22.39 -23.01
CA LYS A 14 19.49 -21.39 -23.97
C LYS A 14 20.43 -20.20 -24.06
N HIS A 15 20.81 -19.83 -25.29
CA HIS A 15 21.67 -18.68 -25.56
C HIS A 15 21.09 -17.38 -24.98
N GLY A 16 21.88 -16.70 -24.16
CA GLY A 16 21.54 -15.39 -23.57
C GLY A 16 20.97 -15.46 -22.15
N VAL A 17 20.77 -16.63 -21.57
CA VAL A 17 20.37 -16.80 -20.17
C VAL A 17 21.64 -16.89 -19.31
N THR A 18 21.77 -15.97 -18.34
CA THR A 18 22.93 -15.90 -17.44
C THR A 18 22.65 -16.58 -16.09
N GLU A 19 21.38 -16.55 -15.64
CA GLU A 19 21.00 -17.13 -14.37
C GLU A 19 19.56 -17.66 -14.41
N VAL A 20 19.29 -18.78 -13.76
CA VAL A 20 17.97 -19.39 -13.68
C VAL A 20 17.63 -19.68 -12.23
N GLU A 21 16.62 -19.02 -11.71
CA GLU A 21 16.08 -19.25 -10.39
C GLU A 21 14.67 -19.84 -10.50
N ILE A 22 14.39 -20.91 -9.77
CA ILE A 22 13.11 -21.63 -9.81
C ILE A 22 12.60 -21.79 -8.40
N GLU A 23 11.49 -21.14 -8.11
CA GLU A 23 10.78 -21.24 -6.85
C GLU A 23 9.76 -22.39 -6.90
N LYS A 24 10.00 -23.42 -6.12
CA LYS A 24 9.27 -24.69 -6.21
C LYS A 24 7.82 -24.59 -5.74
N GLU A 25 7.54 -23.71 -4.79
CA GLU A 25 6.21 -23.56 -4.17
C GLU A 25 5.25 -22.76 -5.05
N SER A 26 5.73 -21.72 -5.71
CA SER A 26 4.93 -20.84 -6.59
C SER A 26 4.95 -21.26 -8.06
N GLY A 27 5.89 -22.13 -8.46
CA GLY A 27 6.13 -22.48 -9.86
C GLY A 27 6.76 -21.36 -10.67
N LYS A 28 7.22 -20.28 -10.03
CA LYS A 28 7.81 -19.12 -10.67
C LYS A 28 9.23 -19.42 -11.15
N VAL A 29 9.48 -19.12 -12.42
CA VAL A 29 10.80 -19.22 -13.04
C VAL A 29 11.29 -17.81 -13.36
N THR A 30 12.41 -17.40 -12.75
CA THR A 30 13.07 -16.11 -13.01
C THR A 30 14.30 -16.37 -13.84
N LEU A 31 14.38 -15.74 -15.00
CA LEU A 31 15.49 -15.83 -15.94
C LEU A 31 16.21 -14.49 -16.04
N SER A 32 17.51 -14.45 -15.70
CA SER A 32 18.37 -13.29 -15.97
C SER A 32 18.94 -13.42 -17.37
N THR A 33 18.67 -12.43 -18.24
CA THR A 33 19.11 -12.48 -19.64
C THR A 33 19.82 -11.19 -20.04
N ASN A 34 20.88 -11.31 -20.85
CA ASN A 34 21.60 -10.15 -21.39
C ASN A 34 20.93 -9.54 -22.62
N GLN A 35 19.88 -10.18 -23.16
CA GLN A 35 19.12 -9.70 -24.34
C GLN A 35 17.64 -9.99 -24.13
N LYS A 36 16.77 -9.14 -24.71
CA LYS A 36 15.32 -9.41 -24.75
C LYS A 36 15.05 -10.66 -25.59
N LEU A 37 14.68 -11.75 -24.94
CA LEU A 37 14.26 -12.99 -25.60
C LEU A 37 12.74 -12.95 -25.82
N PRO A 38 12.24 -13.16 -27.05
CA PRO A 38 10.81 -13.27 -27.29
C PRO A 38 10.26 -14.55 -26.65
N GLU A 39 9.04 -14.47 -26.09
CA GLU A 39 8.37 -15.58 -25.37
C GLU A 39 8.29 -16.88 -26.20
N ALA A 40 8.11 -16.74 -27.51
CA ALA A 40 8.09 -17.88 -28.45
C ALA A 40 9.38 -18.71 -28.39
N LYS A 41 10.54 -18.06 -28.22
CA LYS A 41 11.83 -18.76 -28.09
C LYS A 41 12.03 -19.40 -26.71
N LEU A 42 11.36 -18.89 -25.68
CA LEU A 42 11.42 -19.45 -24.33
C LEU A 42 10.56 -20.70 -24.18
N SER A 43 9.47 -20.79 -24.95
CA SER A 43 8.58 -21.94 -24.97
C SER A 43 9.02 -23.07 -25.91
N GLU A 44 9.89 -22.75 -26.89
CA GLU A 44 10.34 -23.69 -27.91
C GLU A 44 11.15 -24.84 -27.27
N GLY A 45 10.63 -26.07 -27.39
CA GLY A 45 11.24 -27.27 -26.81
C GLY A 45 10.85 -27.55 -25.35
N LEU A 46 9.92 -26.80 -24.78
CA LEU A 46 9.34 -27.13 -23.49
C LEU A 46 8.39 -28.33 -23.63
N ALA A 47 8.48 -29.30 -22.73
CA ALA A 47 7.59 -30.45 -22.75
C ALA A 47 6.12 -29.99 -22.59
N GLU A 48 5.18 -30.62 -23.30
CA GLU A 48 3.71 -30.28 -23.28
C GLU A 48 3.11 -30.14 -21.88
N LYS A 49 3.75 -30.69 -20.88
CA LYS A 49 3.35 -30.61 -19.46
C LYS A 49 3.50 -29.22 -18.86
N TYR A 50 4.23 -28.31 -19.47
CA TYR A 50 4.52 -26.98 -18.94
C TYR A 50 3.94 -25.91 -19.85
N THR A 51 3.06 -25.07 -19.31
CA THR A 51 2.55 -23.89 -20.01
C THR A 51 3.24 -22.63 -19.43
N LEU A 52 3.94 -21.89 -20.27
CA LEU A 52 4.45 -20.58 -19.89
C LEU A 52 3.30 -19.59 -19.85
N ARG A 53 3.09 -18.96 -18.71
CA ARG A 53 2.32 -17.71 -18.60
C ARG A 53 3.32 -16.62 -18.30
N ALA A 54 3.50 -15.69 -19.22
CA ALA A 54 4.25 -14.49 -18.91
C ALA A 54 3.56 -13.77 -17.75
N SER A 55 4.21 -13.78 -16.61
CA SER A 55 3.91 -12.78 -15.61
C SER A 55 4.57 -11.50 -16.10
N PRO A 56 3.89 -10.34 -16.09
CA PRO A 56 4.57 -9.08 -16.35
C PRO A 56 5.72 -8.97 -15.36
N VAL A 57 6.94 -9.23 -15.85
CA VAL A 57 8.16 -8.97 -15.09
C VAL A 57 8.27 -7.46 -15.06
N PHE A 58 7.78 -6.87 -13.99
CA PHE A 58 8.29 -5.57 -13.61
C PHE A 58 9.77 -5.80 -13.35
N SER A 59 10.61 -5.33 -14.28
CA SER A 59 12.05 -5.35 -14.13
C SER A 59 12.40 -4.72 -12.78
N GLU A 60 12.83 -5.54 -11.84
CA GLU A 60 13.28 -5.16 -10.50
C GLU A 60 14.58 -4.33 -10.55
N ASN A 61 15.04 -3.98 -11.74
CA ASN A 61 16.30 -3.28 -12.02
C ASN A 61 16.13 -1.86 -12.58
N ALA A 62 15.06 -1.17 -12.22
CA ALA A 62 15.16 0.26 -12.03
C ALA A 62 14.93 0.50 -10.55
N GLU A 63 15.97 0.82 -9.78
CA GLU A 63 15.83 1.53 -8.52
C GLU A 63 15.12 2.85 -8.81
N VAL A 64 13.81 2.76 -9.00
CA VAL A 64 12.96 3.95 -9.00
C VAL A 64 13.13 4.50 -7.60
N SER A 65 13.90 5.57 -7.50
CA SER A 65 14.20 6.23 -6.23
C SER A 65 12.91 6.26 -5.40
N LYS A 66 12.98 5.81 -4.15
CA LYS A 66 11.84 5.79 -3.21
C LYS A 66 11.10 7.14 -3.20
N TRP A 67 11.82 8.23 -3.40
CA TRP A 67 11.30 9.59 -3.53
C TRP A 67 10.36 9.78 -4.74
N LYS A 68 10.69 9.18 -5.90
CA LYS A 68 9.83 9.26 -7.09
C LYS A 68 8.53 8.47 -6.92
N GLN A 69 8.58 7.36 -6.19
CA GLN A 69 7.38 6.57 -5.90
C GLN A 69 6.46 7.29 -4.91
N LEU A 70 7.02 8.02 -3.95
CA LEU A 70 6.28 8.76 -2.92
C LEU A 70 5.84 10.16 -3.38
N TYR A 71 6.25 10.61 -4.57
CA TYR A 71 5.95 11.95 -5.07
C TYR A 71 4.46 12.32 -5.04
N PRO A 72 3.52 11.45 -5.48
CA PRO A 72 2.09 11.76 -5.39
C PRO A 72 1.62 11.99 -3.96
N LEU A 73 2.16 11.23 -3.01
CA LEU A 73 1.84 11.35 -1.59
C LEU A 73 2.31 12.70 -1.02
N TYR A 74 3.54 13.12 -1.37
CA TYR A 74 4.06 14.43 -0.98
C TYR A 74 3.25 15.58 -1.57
N LEU A 75 2.78 15.46 -2.83
CA LEU A 75 1.91 16.47 -3.44
C LEU A 75 0.58 16.59 -2.69
N ILE A 76 -0.05 15.47 -2.38
CA ILE A 76 -1.30 15.46 -1.61
C ILE A 76 -1.06 16.07 -0.23
N GLY A 77 -0.02 15.65 0.47
CA GLY A 77 0.36 16.22 1.76
C GLY A 77 0.58 17.72 1.68
N ALA A 78 1.37 18.20 0.72
CA ALA A 78 1.63 19.62 0.51
C ALA A 78 0.35 20.41 0.23
N TYR A 79 -0.57 19.86 -0.57
CA TYR A 79 -1.86 20.47 -0.83
C TYR A 79 -2.71 20.60 0.45
N LEU A 80 -2.84 19.52 1.21
CA LEU A 80 -3.58 19.52 2.48
C LEU A 80 -2.97 20.47 3.51
N PHE A 81 -1.63 20.49 3.64
CA PHE A 81 -0.94 21.42 4.54
C PHE A 81 -1.12 22.88 4.10
N SER A 82 -1.04 23.16 2.80
CA SER A 82 -1.22 24.51 2.28
C SER A 82 -2.65 25.00 2.50
N PHE A 83 -3.65 24.15 2.24
CA PHE A 83 -5.05 24.47 2.47
C PHE A 83 -5.32 24.71 3.97
N SER A 84 -4.86 23.83 4.84
CA SER A 84 -5.05 23.99 6.30
C SER A 84 -4.27 25.16 6.85
N GLY A 85 -3.07 25.45 6.32
CA GLY A 85 -2.30 26.66 6.68
C GLY A 85 -3.03 27.94 6.30
N TYR A 86 -3.64 27.99 5.12
CA TYR A 86 -4.51 29.12 4.74
C TYR A 86 -5.72 29.24 5.69
N ARG A 87 -6.36 28.14 6.02
CA ARG A 87 -7.49 28.13 6.97
C ARG A 87 -7.07 28.62 8.36
N TRP A 88 -5.87 28.31 8.81
CA TRP A 88 -5.35 28.85 10.08
C TRP A 88 -5.24 30.38 10.09
N THR A 89 -4.91 31.02 8.96
CA THR A 89 -4.85 32.49 8.88
C THR A 89 -6.22 33.15 8.93
N THR A 90 -7.29 32.43 8.58
CA THR A 90 -8.66 32.93 8.48
C THR A 90 -9.60 32.43 9.58
N SER A 91 -9.20 31.39 10.31
CA SER A 91 -9.98 30.71 11.34
C SER A 91 -9.07 30.31 12.53
N SER A 92 -9.54 29.43 13.40
CA SER A 92 -8.74 28.92 14.50
C SER A 92 -7.77 27.80 14.06
N LEU A 93 -6.77 27.53 14.90
CA LEU A 93 -5.88 26.38 14.70
C LEU A 93 -6.66 25.05 14.73
N GLU A 94 -7.64 24.94 15.62
CA GLU A 94 -8.51 23.77 15.74
C GLU A 94 -9.29 23.52 14.44
N ASP A 95 -9.85 24.57 13.84
CA ASP A 95 -10.52 24.48 12.54
C ASP A 95 -9.59 24.02 11.43
N ALA A 96 -8.36 24.54 11.40
CA ALA A 96 -7.37 24.13 10.42
C ALA A 96 -6.98 22.64 10.58
N MET A 97 -6.88 22.18 11.82
CA MET A 97 -6.61 20.75 12.12
C MET A 97 -7.77 19.87 11.69
N LEU A 98 -9.02 20.27 11.97
CA LEU A 98 -10.20 19.51 11.53
C LEU A 98 -10.30 19.44 10.01
N ASP A 99 -10.02 20.55 9.31
CA ASP A 99 -10.00 20.59 7.85
C ASP A 99 -8.91 19.70 7.28
N PHE A 100 -7.71 19.67 7.90
CA PHE A 100 -6.63 18.78 7.51
C PHE A 100 -7.04 17.32 7.71
N MET A 101 -7.53 16.96 8.89
CA MET A 101 -7.92 15.59 9.21
C MET A 101 -9.07 15.11 8.30
N GLY A 102 -10.07 15.95 8.11
CA GLY A 102 -11.19 15.63 7.25
C GLY A 102 -10.77 15.47 5.79
N GLY A 103 -9.97 16.41 5.27
CA GLY A 103 -9.41 16.33 3.91
C GLY A 103 -8.53 15.09 3.71
N PHE A 104 -7.71 14.77 4.71
CA PHE A 104 -6.88 13.58 4.71
C PHE A 104 -7.73 12.30 4.58
N PHE A 105 -8.74 12.13 5.42
CA PHE A 105 -9.63 10.99 5.35
C PHE A 105 -10.34 10.87 3.99
N LEU A 106 -10.85 11.98 3.45
CA LEU A 106 -11.55 11.97 2.15
C LEU A 106 -10.62 11.57 1.01
N VAL A 107 -9.41 12.14 0.95
CA VAL A 107 -8.45 11.83 -0.13
C VAL A 107 -7.98 10.39 -0.04
N PHE A 108 -7.60 9.91 1.14
CA PHE A 108 -7.07 8.54 1.29
C PHE A 108 -8.15 7.48 1.14
N SER A 109 -9.39 7.75 1.55
CA SER A 109 -10.52 6.86 1.28
C SER A 109 -10.80 6.73 -0.22
N PHE A 110 -10.70 7.83 -0.97
CA PHE A 110 -10.86 7.82 -2.43
C PHE A 110 -9.90 6.82 -3.10
N PHE A 111 -8.61 6.83 -2.72
CA PHE A 111 -7.65 5.86 -3.25
C PHE A 111 -8.00 4.41 -2.90
N LYS A 112 -8.56 4.16 -1.72
CA LYS A 112 -9.01 2.83 -1.31
C LYS A 112 -10.22 2.34 -2.10
N PHE A 113 -11.09 3.26 -2.53
CA PHE A 113 -12.22 2.94 -3.42
C PHE A 113 -11.80 2.54 -4.82
N LEU A 114 -10.67 3.07 -5.34
CA LEU A 114 -10.18 2.69 -6.67
C LEU A 114 -9.88 1.19 -6.78
N ASP A 115 -9.50 0.55 -5.68
CA ASP A 115 -9.31 -0.89 -5.63
C ASP A 115 -9.70 -1.48 -4.27
N LEU A 116 -10.98 -1.45 -3.97
CA LEU A 116 -11.54 -2.00 -2.72
C LEU A 116 -11.29 -3.50 -2.58
N LYS A 117 -11.22 -4.24 -3.70
CA LYS A 117 -10.97 -5.68 -3.70
C LYS A 117 -9.54 -6.02 -3.30
N GLY A 118 -8.56 -5.21 -3.71
CA GLY A 118 -7.16 -5.36 -3.32
C GLY A 118 -6.88 -4.76 -1.95
N PHE A 119 -7.54 -3.66 -1.60
CA PHE A 119 -7.37 -2.99 -0.31
C PHE A 119 -7.75 -3.88 0.87
N ALA A 120 -8.96 -4.44 0.89
CA ALA A 120 -9.49 -5.14 2.05
C ALA A 120 -8.62 -6.32 2.53
N PRO A 121 -8.13 -7.25 1.67
CA PRO A 121 -7.23 -8.31 2.09
C PRO A 121 -5.84 -7.78 2.51
N SER A 122 -5.31 -6.75 1.85
CA SER A 122 -4.02 -6.14 2.22
C SER A 122 -4.10 -5.48 3.60
N PHE A 123 -5.18 -4.77 3.88
CA PHE A 123 -5.46 -4.14 5.17
C PHE A 123 -5.58 -5.18 6.30
N ALA A 124 -6.24 -6.31 6.03
CA ALA A 124 -6.39 -7.39 7.00
C ALA A 124 -5.07 -8.10 7.36
N MET A 125 -3.99 -7.91 6.58
CA MET A 125 -2.69 -8.49 6.91
C MET A 125 -2.04 -7.83 8.13
N TYR A 126 -2.31 -6.55 8.37
CA TYR A 126 -1.66 -5.81 9.45
C TYR A 126 -2.62 -5.21 10.49
N ASP A 127 -3.82 -4.77 10.10
CA ASP A 127 -4.76 -4.17 11.04
C ASP A 127 -5.37 -5.23 11.98
N PRO A 128 -5.27 -5.06 13.32
CA PRO A 128 -5.76 -6.03 14.29
C PRO A 128 -7.27 -6.29 14.22
N ILE A 129 -8.07 -5.26 13.86
CA ILE A 129 -9.54 -5.38 13.77
C ILE A 129 -9.89 -6.10 12.47
N ALA A 130 -9.33 -5.66 11.33
CA ALA A 130 -9.58 -6.25 10.02
C ALA A 130 -9.14 -7.72 9.94
N LYS A 131 -8.08 -8.09 10.67
CA LYS A 131 -7.63 -9.49 10.79
C LYS A 131 -8.66 -10.39 11.45
N LYS A 132 -9.39 -9.88 12.44
CA LYS A 132 -10.45 -10.63 13.14
C LYS A 132 -11.80 -10.56 12.42
N LEU A 133 -12.07 -9.45 11.76
CA LEU A 133 -13.32 -9.13 11.07
C LEU A 133 -13.04 -8.73 9.61
N PRO A 134 -12.93 -9.68 8.67
CA PRO A 134 -12.59 -9.37 7.26
C PRO A 134 -13.57 -8.41 6.58
N PHE A 135 -14.82 -8.39 7.02
CA PHE A 135 -15.82 -7.45 6.54
C PHE A 135 -15.46 -5.99 6.87
N TYR A 136 -14.80 -5.76 8.01
CA TYR A 136 -14.34 -4.43 8.43
C TYR A 136 -13.43 -3.77 7.39
N GLY A 137 -12.53 -4.54 6.74
CA GLY A 137 -11.67 -4.01 5.68
C GLY A 137 -12.44 -3.47 4.47
N LYS A 138 -13.64 -3.99 4.18
CA LYS A 138 -14.49 -3.48 3.11
C LYS A 138 -15.26 -2.22 3.51
N VAL A 139 -15.63 -2.12 4.79
CA VAL A 139 -16.39 -0.98 5.33
C VAL A 139 -15.48 0.19 5.69
N TYR A 140 -14.21 -0.09 5.98
CA TYR A 140 -13.24 0.90 6.44
C TYR A 140 -13.15 2.18 5.59
N PRO A 141 -13.07 2.14 4.24
CA PRO A 141 -13.05 3.36 3.43
C PRO A 141 -14.34 4.19 3.54
N PHE A 142 -15.49 3.54 3.73
CA PHE A 142 -16.76 4.25 3.95
C PHE A 142 -16.78 4.96 5.31
N LEU A 143 -16.21 4.34 6.34
CA LEU A 143 -16.04 4.97 7.66
C LEU A 143 -15.13 6.19 7.57
N GLU A 144 -14.03 6.11 6.81
CA GLU A 144 -13.14 7.26 6.58
C GLU A 144 -13.85 8.41 5.87
N VAL A 145 -14.63 8.14 4.82
CA VAL A 145 -15.42 9.18 4.14
C VAL A 145 -16.38 9.84 5.11
N LEU A 146 -17.09 9.04 5.89
CA LEU A 146 -18.06 9.55 6.86
C LEU A 146 -17.36 10.42 7.92
N LEU A 147 -16.25 9.92 8.49
CA LEU A 147 -15.44 10.68 9.46
C LEU A 147 -14.92 11.98 8.84
N GLY A 148 -14.36 11.92 7.64
CA GLY A 148 -13.83 13.08 6.95
C GLY A 148 -14.88 14.14 6.69
N ALA A 149 -16.04 13.75 6.17
CA ALA A 149 -17.16 14.66 5.89
C ALA A 149 -17.72 15.30 7.17
N LEU A 150 -17.91 14.50 8.23
CA LEU A 150 -18.44 15.01 9.49
C LEU A 150 -17.44 15.90 10.24
N LEU A 151 -16.14 15.65 10.17
CA LEU A 151 -15.10 16.53 10.73
C LEU A 151 -15.09 17.89 10.02
N ILE A 152 -15.19 17.91 8.67
CA ILE A 152 -15.30 19.15 7.91
C ILE A 152 -16.59 19.89 8.24
N ALA A 153 -17.70 19.17 8.43
CA ALA A 153 -18.99 19.72 8.81
C ALA A 153 -19.05 20.18 10.28
N ARG A 154 -18.00 19.93 11.07
CA ARG A 154 -17.97 20.25 12.53
C ARG A 154 -19.10 19.59 13.32
N PHE A 155 -19.57 18.42 12.88
CA PHE A 155 -20.65 17.70 13.54
C PHE A 155 -20.09 16.83 14.65
N GLU A 156 -20.56 16.99 15.88
CA GLU A 156 -20.18 16.17 17.05
C GLU A 156 -18.67 15.84 17.13
N VAL A 157 -17.82 16.86 16.99
CA VAL A 157 -16.36 16.75 16.80
C VAL A 157 -15.73 15.87 17.87
N GLN A 158 -16.13 15.99 19.12
CA GLN A 158 -15.54 15.24 20.23
C GLN A 158 -15.74 13.73 20.05
N ILE A 159 -16.93 13.30 19.64
CA ILE A 159 -17.24 11.87 19.40
C ILE A 159 -16.41 11.37 18.20
N LEU A 160 -16.32 12.18 17.13
CA LEU A 160 -15.53 11.80 15.95
C LEU A 160 -14.04 11.68 16.25
N LEU A 161 -13.49 12.53 17.12
CA LEU A 161 -12.11 12.44 17.57
C LEU A 161 -11.84 11.14 18.35
N TYR A 162 -12.77 10.72 19.25
CA TYR A 162 -12.63 9.42 19.93
C TYR A 162 -12.69 8.25 18.93
N ILE A 163 -13.60 8.28 17.97
CA ILE A 163 -13.68 7.26 16.91
C ILE A 163 -12.40 7.23 16.10
N THR A 164 -11.88 8.39 15.71
CA THR A 164 -10.62 8.54 14.99
C THR A 164 -9.45 7.96 15.78
N LEU A 165 -9.38 8.24 17.08
CA LEU A 165 -8.36 7.71 17.98
C LEU A 165 -8.36 6.18 18.00
N VAL A 166 -9.53 5.56 18.09
CA VAL A 166 -9.67 4.09 18.11
C VAL A 166 -9.27 3.48 16.77
N ILE A 167 -9.79 4.03 15.67
CA ILE A 167 -9.54 3.50 14.31
C ILE A 167 -8.07 3.66 13.93
N LEU A 168 -7.52 4.87 14.01
CA LEU A 168 -6.12 5.12 13.67
C LEU A 168 -5.15 4.48 14.67
N GLY A 169 -5.52 4.42 15.95
CA GLY A 169 -4.73 3.75 16.97
C GLY A 169 -4.57 2.26 16.68
N SER A 170 -5.66 1.58 16.31
CA SER A 170 -5.62 0.18 15.90
C SER A 170 -4.72 -0.03 14.68
N THR A 171 -4.94 0.77 13.64
CA THR A 171 -4.14 0.69 12.40
C THR A 171 -2.67 0.97 12.66
N THR A 172 -2.35 2.00 13.46
CA THR A 172 -0.97 2.35 13.81
C THR A 172 -0.27 1.23 14.58
N LEU A 173 -0.96 0.59 15.52
CA LEU A 173 -0.42 -0.59 16.22
C LEU A 173 -0.10 -1.73 15.24
N GLY A 174 -0.95 -1.94 14.25
CA GLY A 174 -0.71 -2.90 13.18
C GLY A 174 0.51 -2.55 12.33
N VAL A 175 0.65 -1.28 11.95
CA VAL A 175 1.79 -0.76 11.20
C VAL A 175 3.10 -0.94 11.98
N ILE A 176 3.12 -0.54 13.26
CA ILE A 176 4.30 -0.70 14.13
C ILE A 176 4.74 -2.16 14.20
N ARG A 177 3.82 -3.10 14.45
CA ARG A 177 4.11 -4.54 14.50
C ARG A 177 4.67 -5.03 13.17
N SER A 178 4.08 -4.59 12.07
CA SER A 178 4.53 -4.96 10.72
C SER A 178 5.94 -4.46 10.41
N LEU A 179 6.28 -3.24 10.83
CA LEU A 179 7.62 -2.65 10.67
C LEU A 179 8.66 -3.40 11.53
N LEU A 180 8.31 -3.75 12.77
CA LEU A 180 9.19 -4.49 13.67
C LEU A 180 9.47 -5.91 13.16
N ASP A 181 8.47 -6.58 12.61
CA ASP A 181 8.58 -7.91 12.01
C ASP A 181 9.32 -7.91 10.65
N LYS A 182 9.74 -6.74 10.14
CA LYS A 182 10.38 -6.55 8.81
C LYS A 182 9.60 -7.22 7.67
N ARG A 183 8.30 -7.38 7.80
CA ARG A 183 7.44 -7.93 6.75
C ARG A 183 7.33 -6.93 5.62
N GLN A 184 7.65 -7.34 4.40
CA GLN A 184 7.37 -6.54 3.22
C GLN A 184 5.87 -6.59 2.89
N ILE A 185 5.09 -5.75 3.56
CA ILE A 185 3.67 -5.60 3.29
C ILE A 185 3.49 -4.37 2.40
N GLN A 186 2.68 -4.49 1.35
CA GLN A 186 2.32 -3.35 0.51
C GLN A 186 1.40 -2.42 1.30
N CYS A 187 1.65 -1.10 1.20
CA CYS A 187 0.80 -0.12 1.83
C CYS A 187 -0.61 -0.16 1.22
N ALA A 188 -1.60 -0.34 2.07
CA ALA A 188 -3.00 -0.31 1.66
C ALA A 188 -3.57 1.12 1.60
N CYS A 189 -2.83 2.14 2.09
CA CYS A 189 -3.33 3.52 2.23
C CYS A 189 -3.73 4.16 0.90
N LEU A 190 -2.97 3.89 -0.16
CA LEU A 190 -3.20 4.38 -1.52
C LEU A 190 -3.84 3.32 -2.42
N GLY A 191 -4.44 2.28 -1.82
CA GLY A 191 -4.96 1.12 -2.54
C GLY A 191 -3.83 0.37 -3.26
N THR A 192 -4.20 -0.51 -4.18
CA THR A 192 -3.23 -1.22 -5.02
C THR A 192 -2.84 -0.42 -6.27
N ALA A 193 -3.44 0.76 -6.47
CA ALA A 193 -3.12 1.65 -7.59
C ALA A 193 -1.65 2.12 -7.57
N LEU A 194 -1.10 2.33 -6.38
CA LEU A 194 0.31 2.63 -6.17
C LEU A 194 0.89 1.54 -5.26
N LYS A 195 1.64 0.60 -5.84
CA LYS A 195 2.34 -0.47 -5.10
C LYS A 195 3.51 0.11 -4.31
N LEU A 196 3.19 0.83 -3.23
CA LEU A 196 4.21 1.37 -2.34
C LEU A 196 4.50 0.35 -1.22
N PRO A 197 5.76 0.13 -0.85
CA PRO A 197 6.07 -0.60 0.36
C PRO A 197 5.45 0.14 1.56
N MET A 198 4.94 -0.59 2.55
CA MET A 198 4.52 0.00 3.81
C MET A 198 5.74 0.65 4.43
N THR A 199 5.78 1.98 4.40
CA THR A 199 6.97 2.75 4.72
C THR A 199 6.78 3.47 6.04
N GLU A 200 7.89 3.97 6.55
CA GLU A 200 7.92 4.95 7.64
C GLU A 200 6.97 6.13 7.39
N ALA A 201 6.71 6.46 6.12
CA ALA A 201 5.76 7.51 5.73
C ALA A 201 4.34 7.25 6.25
N THR A 202 3.80 6.04 6.07
CA THR A 202 2.47 5.67 6.58
C THR A 202 2.40 5.77 8.11
N PHE A 203 3.49 5.40 8.79
CA PHE A 203 3.59 5.57 10.23
C PHE A 203 3.57 7.05 10.64
N ILE A 204 4.33 7.89 9.95
CA ILE A 204 4.41 9.34 10.22
C ILE A 204 3.04 10.00 9.99
N GLU A 205 2.36 9.68 8.89
CA GLU A 205 1.04 10.20 8.57
C GLU A 205 0.02 9.88 9.67
N ASN A 206 -0.06 8.62 10.08
CA ASN A 206 -0.94 8.20 11.17
C ASN A 206 -0.54 8.85 12.50
N ALA A 207 0.76 8.99 12.78
CA ALA A 207 1.26 9.61 14.01
C ALA A 207 0.87 11.10 14.08
N VAL A 208 0.96 11.84 12.96
CA VAL A 208 0.54 13.24 12.88
C VAL A 208 -0.96 13.37 13.15
N MET A 209 -1.79 12.50 12.52
CA MET A 209 -3.23 12.50 12.73
C MET A 209 -3.60 12.18 14.20
N LEU A 210 -2.93 11.20 14.80
CA LEU A 210 -3.14 10.85 16.20
C LEU A 210 -2.69 11.97 17.14
N ALA A 211 -1.56 12.63 16.86
CA ALA A 211 -1.09 13.76 17.66
C ALA A 211 -2.09 14.93 17.63
N MET A 212 -2.64 15.26 16.44
CA MET A 212 -3.71 16.27 16.33
C MET A 212 -4.98 15.85 17.08
N THR A 213 -5.40 14.60 16.92
CA THR A 213 -6.56 14.05 17.65
C THR A 213 -6.37 14.15 19.16
N PHE A 214 -5.18 13.79 19.65
CA PHE A 214 -4.85 13.86 21.07
C PHE A 214 -4.83 15.30 21.58
N TYR A 215 -4.18 16.23 20.85
CA TYR A 215 -4.15 17.65 21.20
C TYR A 215 -5.55 18.26 21.30
N MET A 216 -6.49 17.83 20.45
CA MET A 216 -7.86 18.36 20.44
C MET A 216 -8.77 17.73 21.49
N LEU A 217 -8.40 16.56 22.05
CA LEU A 217 -9.18 15.87 23.10
C LEU A 217 -8.75 16.28 24.51
N PHE A 218 -7.48 16.65 24.68
CA PHE A 218 -6.84 16.91 25.98
C PHE A 218 -6.12 18.25 26.00
#